data_ec9d13b8ae75d670de3a25b1ebffab2c
#
_entry.id   ec9d13b8ae75d670de3a25b1ebffab2c
#
_cell.length_a   1.000
_cell.length_b   1.000
_cell.length_c   1.000
_cell.angle_alpha   90.00
_cell.angle_beta   90.00
_cell.angle_gamma   90.00
#
_symmetry.space_group_name_H-M   'P 1'
#
loop_
_entity.id
_entity.type
_entity.pdbx_description
1 polymer ?
#
loop_
_entity_poly.entity_id
_entity_poly.type
_entity_poly.pdbx_seq_one_letter_code
_entity_poly.pdbx_strand_id
1 'polypeptide(L)'
;MKQQLKYRIMRRSIDARNDILYRYKVEVYKPDEVMAEYVLDEYKDVSSAEPVIIIGAGPAGMFAALRLLMKGLKPVILERGKDVHARKFDMAKLSKEGVVNPDSNYCFGEGGAGTFSDGKLYTRSSKRGDIREVLHQLVRFGADPNILIDAHPHIGSDKLPIVVENIRNCIIEHG
;
A
#
# COMPACT_ATOMS: atom_id res chain seq x y z
N MET A 1 35.24 -19.01 -20.05
CA MET A 1 33.86 -19.13 -19.52
C MET A 1 33.23 -17.74 -19.44
N LYS A 2 32.08 -17.51 -20.09
CA LYS A 2 31.34 -16.26 -19.91
C LYS A 2 30.76 -16.25 -18.47
N GLN A 3 31.19 -15.36 -17.62
CA GLN A 3 30.58 -15.18 -16.30
C GLN A 3 29.16 -14.70 -16.49
N GLN A 4 28.19 -15.43 -15.94
CA GLN A 4 26.79 -15.05 -15.99
C GLN A 4 26.52 -13.99 -14.90
N LEU A 5 26.39 -12.73 -15.30
CA LEU A 5 26.06 -11.63 -14.39
C LEU A 5 24.62 -11.79 -13.89
N LYS A 6 24.39 -11.45 -12.62
CA LYS A 6 23.05 -11.30 -12.04
C LYS A 6 22.62 -9.85 -12.20
N TYR A 7 21.31 -9.61 -12.30
CA TYR A 7 20.80 -8.23 -12.34
C TYR A 7 19.46 -8.12 -11.61
N ARG A 8 19.16 -6.91 -11.12
CA ARG A 8 17.88 -6.53 -10.55
C ARG A 8 17.33 -5.33 -11.31
N ILE A 9 16.05 -5.38 -11.67
CA ILE A 9 15.34 -4.22 -12.23
C ILE A 9 14.99 -3.29 -11.07
N MET A 10 15.50 -2.06 -11.12
CA MET A 10 15.26 -1.02 -10.12
C MET A 10 14.15 -0.05 -10.52
N ARG A 11 13.93 0.10 -11.83
CA ARG A 11 12.89 0.98 -12.35
C ARG A 11 12.52 0.61 -13.77
N ARG A 12 11.23 0.66 -14.08
CA ARG A 12 10.68 0.55 -15.42
C ARG A 12 9.92 1.83 -15.75
N SER A 13 10.16 2.40 -16.91
CA SER A 13 9.43 3.58 -17.41
C SER A 13 9.15 3.44 -18.90
N ILE A 14 8.14 4.15 -19.38
CA ILE A 14 7.80 4.22 -20.81
C ILE A 14 8.41 5.50 -21.36
N ASP A 15 9.11 5.40 -22.49
CA ASP A 15 9.55 6.51 -23.31
C ASP A 15 8.75 6.46 -24.63
N ALA A 16 7.93 7.47 -24.84
CA ALA A 16 7.06 7.59 -26.02
C ALA A 16 7.36 8.87 -26.84
N ARG A 17 8.59 9.38 -26.76
CA ARG A 17 8.97 10.61 -27.49
C ARG A 17 9.08 10.38 -29.01
N ASN A 18 9.45 9.17 -29.42
CA ASN A 18 9.46 8.68 -30.79
C ASN A 18 8.72 7.34 -30.84
N ASP A 19 9.46 6.21 -30.87
CA ASP A 19 8.89 4.88 -30.68
C ASP A 19 8.55 4.64 -29.22
N ILE A 20 7.53 3.79 -28.96
CA ILE A 20 7.16 3.41 -27.60
C ILE A 20 8.16 2.37 -27.12
N LEU A 21 8.99 2.75 -26.16
CA LEU A 21 10.04 1.91 -25.60
C LEU A 21 9.91 1.80 -24.08
N TYR A 22 10.20 0.61 -23.54
CA TYR A 22 10.44 0.45 -22.12
C TYR A 22 11.89 0.77 -21.79
N ARG A 23 12.10 1.65 -20.80
CA ARG A 23 13.41 1.95 -20.24
C ARG A 23 13.54 1.32 -18.88
N TYR A 24 14.60 0.53 -18.68
CA TYR A 24 14.90 -0.12 -17.42
C TYR A 24 16.15 0.50 -16.79
N LYS A 25 16.07 0.83 -15.49
CA LYS A 25 17.26 1.01 -14.65
C LYS A 25 17.53 -0.31 -13.96
N VAL A 26 18.73 -0.84 -14.12
CA VAL A 26 19.15 -2.12 -13.53
C VAL A 26 20.37 -1.94 -12.66
N GLU A 27 20.44 -2.70 -11.57
CA GLU A 27 21.68 -2.99 -10.85
C GLU A 27 22.24 -4.31 -11.36
N VAL A 28 23.57 -4.34 -11.57
CA VAL A 28 24.28 -5.52 -12.04
C VAL A 28 25.21 -5.99 -10.94
N TYR A 29 25.20 -7.28 -10.65
CA TYR A 29 25.99 -7.93 -9.61
C TYR A 29 26.97 -8.93 -10.22
N LYS A 30 28.13 -9.04 -9.61
CA LYS A 30 29.04 -10.13 -9.93
C LYS A 30 28.44 -11.47 -9.49
N PRO A 31 28.90 -12.61 -10.05
CA PRO A 31 28.33 -13.93 -9.71
C PRO A 31 28.39 -14.28 -8.23
N ASP A 32 29.41 -13.80 -7.52
CA ASP A 32 29.69 -14.00 -6.10
C ASP A 32 29.03 -12.94 -5.17
N GLU A 33 28.52 -11.86 -5.74
CA GLU A 33 27.83 -10.83 -4.95
C GLU A 33 26.43 -11.29 -4.51
N VAL A 34 26.08 -10.97 -3.27
CA VAL A 34 24.74 -11.22 -2.70
C VAL A 34 23.82 -10.08 -3.09
N MET A 35 22.71 -10.42 -3.73
CA MET A 35 21.62 -9.46 -3.98
C MET A 35 20.77 -9.37 -2.71
N ALA A 36 21.04 -8.35 -1.86
CA ALA A 36 20.24 -8.14 -0.66
C ALA A 36 18.76 -7.91 -1.01
N GLU A 37 17.86 -8.65 -0.39
CA GLU A 37 16.42 -8.45 -0.51
C GLU A 37 15.96 -7.38 0.47
N TYR A 38 14.84 -6.71 0.12
CA TYR A 38 14.20 -5.79 1.05
C TYR A 38 13.39 -6.61 2.07
N VAL A 39 13.80 -6.54 3.33
CA VAL A 39 13.13 -7.26 4.41
C VAL A 39 12.23 -6.31 5.17
N LEU A 40 10.95 -6.67 5.28
CA LEU A 40 10.00 -5.98 6.16
C LEU A 40 10.09 -6.56 7.57
N ASP A 41 9.97 -5.69 8.56
CA ASP A 41 9.83 -6.12 9.96
C ASP A 41 8.58 -7.00 10.13
N GLU A 42 8.66 -7.97 11.05
CA GLU A 42 7.53 -8.82 11.41
C GLU A 42 6.57 -8.07 12.35
N TYR A 43 5.28 -8.41 12.23
CA TYR A 43 4.26 -7.95 13.16
C TYR A 43 4.28 -8.80 14.42
N LYS A 44 4.11 -8.16 15.57
CA LYS A 44 4.09 -8.80 16.88
C LYS A 44 2.65 -9.03 17.31
N ASP A 45 2.42 -10.11 18.05
CA ASP A 45 1.19 -10.23 18.82
C ASP A 45 1.20 -9.16 19.93
N VAL A 46 0.17 -8.33 19.90
CA VAL A 46 0.01 -7.19 20.80
C VAL A 46 -1.27 -7.28 21.64
N SER A 47 -1.88 -8.46 21.72
CA SER A 47 -3.14 -8.69 22.44
C SER A 47 -3.13 -8.16 23.86
N SER A 48 -1.98 -8.27 24.54
CA SER A 48 -1.76 -7.81 25.93
C SER A 48 -1.00 -6.50 26.05
N ALA A 49 -0.67 -5.84 24.90
CA ALA A 49 0.14 -4.63 24.90
C ALA A 49 -0.71 -3.39 25.23
N GLU A 50 -0.01 -2.29 25.59
CA GLU A 50 -0.64 -1.00 25.83
C GLU A 50 -1.32 -0.46 24.58
N PRO A 51 -2.59 -0.02 24.65
CA PRO A 51 -3.33 0.47 23.51
C PRO A 51 -2.90 1.89 23.09
N VAL A 52 -2.79 2.09 21.78
CA VAL A 52 -2.58 3.40 21.16
C VAL A 52 -3.77 3.71 20.25
N ILE A 53 -4.51 4.76 20.57
CA ILE A 53 -5.70 5.16 19.82
C ILE A 53 -5.29 5.90 18.55
N ILE A 54 -5.86 5.47 17.42
CA ILE A 54 -5.70 6.09 16.11
C ILE A 54 -7.06 6.55 15.63
N ILE A 55 -7.19 7.81 15.23
CA ILE A 55 -8.44 8.36 14.70
C ILE A 55 -8.39 8.31 13.17
N GLY A 56 -9.26 7.49 12.60
CA GLY A 56 -9.44 7.28 11.17
C GLY A 56 -8.68 6.09 10.60
N ALA A 57 -9.37 5.27 9.81
CA ALA A 57 -8.83 4.13 9.06
C ALA A 57 -8.43 4.50 7.62
N GLY A 58 -7.99 5.72 7.39
CA GLY A 58 -7.38 6.13 6.13
C GLY A 58 -5.94 5.60 6.00
N PRO A 59 -5.23 5.86 4.88
CA PRO A 59 -3.88 5.36 4.66
C PRO A 59 -2.93 5.68 5.81
N ALA A 60 -2.95 6.90 6.33
CA ALA A 60 -2.08 7.30 7.45
C ALA A 60 -2.35 6.48 8.70
N GLY A 61 -3.62 6.28 9.07
CA GLY A 61 -4.01 5.50 10.25
C GLY A 61 -3.65 4.02 10.12
N MET A 62 -3.90 3.44 8.95
CA MET A 62 -3.56 2.03 8.68
C MET A 62 -2.05 1.78 8.73
N PHE A 63 -1.24 2.62 8.08
CA PHE A 63 0.23 2.48 8.14
C PHE A 63 0.78 2.78 9.53
N ALA A 64 0.16 3.72 10.29
CA ALA A 64 0.51 3.93 11.69
C ALA A 64 0.25 2.68 12.54
N ALA A 65 -0.91 2.02 12.33
CA ALA A 65 -1.25 0.77 13.02
C ALA A 65 -0.24 -0.35 12.71
N LEU A 66 0.08 -0.57 11.44
CA LEU A 66 1.11 -1.54 11.04
C LEU A 66 2.46 -1.24 11.71
N ARG A 67 2.83 0.04 11.80
CA ARG A 67 4.07 0.44 12.46
C ARG A 67 4.05 0.20 13.97
N LEU A 68 2.89 0.38 14.61
CA LEU A 68 2.71 0.06 16.03
C LEU A 68 2.84 -1.43 16.29
N LEU A 69 2.25 -2.30 15.44
CA LEU A 69 2.42 -3.75 15.53
C LEU A 69 3.89 -4.17 15.48
N MET A 70 4.69 -3.60 14.56
CA MET A 70 6.13 -3.85 14.49
C MET A 70 6.85 -3.43 15.78
N LYS A 71 6.36 -2.38 16.45
CA LYS A 71 6.92 -1.87 17.71
C LYS A 71 6.41 -2.60 18.94
N GLY A 72 5.43 -3.50 18.81
CA GLY A 72 4.83 -4.24 19.93
C GLY A 72 3.84 -3.40 20.73
N LEU A 73 3.18 -2.43 20.11
CA LEU A 73 2.13 -1.62 20.69
C LEU A 73 0.80 -1.96 20.03
N LYS A 74 -0.29 -1.96 20.80
CA LYS A 74 -1.63 -2.34 20.34
C LYS A 74 -2.34 -1.16 19.67
N PRO A 75 -2.54 -1.17 18.33
CA PRO A 75 -3.32 -0.13 17.68
C PRO A 75 -4.81 -0.34 17.92
N VAL A 76 -5.52 0.73 18.27
CA VAL A 76 -6.99 0.77 18.33
C VAL A 76 -7.46 1.85 17.38
N ILE A 77 -8.00 1.46 16.24
CA ILE A 77 -8.45 2.39 15.20
C ILE A 77 -9.93 2.72 15.39
N LEU A 78 -10.25 4.00 15.49
CA LEU A 78 -11.61 4.51 15.49
C LEU A 78 -11.93 5.12 14.12
N GLU A 79 -12.78 4.44 13.34
CA GLU A 79 -13.23 4.91 12.03
C GLU A 79 -14.70 5.30 12.12
N ARG A 80 -15.02 6.48 11.58
CA ARG A 80 -16.37 7.04 11.57
C ARG A 80 -17.26 6.38 10.53
N GLY A 81 -16.68 6.03 9.37
CA GLY A 81 -17.41 5.47 8.25
C GLY A 81 -17.46 3.95 8.28
N LYS A 82 -18.02 3.38 7.21
CA LYS A 82 -18.17 1.94 7.04
C LYS A 82 -16.88 1.29 6.54
N ASP A 83 -16.82 -0.04 6.67
CA ASP A 83 -15.79 -0.85 6.03
C ASP A 83 -15.84 -0.77 4.49
N VAL A 84 -14.80 -1.25 3.81
CA VAL A 84 -14.68 -1.14 2.34
C VAL A 84 -15.81 -1.80 1.58
N HIS A 85 -16.39 -2.89 2.08
CA HIS A 85 -17.48 -3.59 1.40
C HIS A 85 -18.79 -2.81 1.52
N ALA A 86 -19.13 -2.36 2.72
CA ALA A 86 -20.33 -1.56 2.97
C ALA A 86 -20.25 -0.20 2.28
N ARG A 87 -19.07 0.45 2.25
CA ARG A 87 -18.83 1.69 1.48
C ARG A 87 -19.14 1.55 0.00
N LYS A 88 -18.84 0.40 -0.62
CA LYS A 88 -19.11 0.15 -2.03
C LYS A 88 -20.58 0.40 -2.39
N PHE A 89 -21.51 0.02 -1.50
CA PHE A 89 -22.93 0.27 -1.71
C PHE A 89 -23.30 1.76 -1.59
N ASP A 90 -22.69 2.47 -0.64
CA ASP A 90 -22.89 3.92 -0.51
C ASP A 90 -22.34 4.68 -1.72
N MET A 91 -21.19 4.25 -2.27
CA MET A 91 -20.65 4.81 -3.52
C MET A 91 -21.57 4.55 -4.72
N ALA A 92 -22.12 3.35 -4.82
CA ALA A 92 -23.05 3.00 -5.88
C ALA A 92 -24.33 3.83 -5.79
N LYS A 93 -24.85 4.04 -4.59
CA LYS A 93 -26.03 4.89 -4.32
C LYS A 93 -25.75 6.35 -4.66
N LEU A 94 -24.61 6.88 -4.23
CA LEU A 94 -24.19 8.22 -4.59
C LEU A 94 -24.12 8.42 -6.11
N SER A 95 -23.51 7.47 -6.83
CA SER A 95 -23.36 7.57 -8.30
C SER A 95 -24.69 7.44 -9.06
N LYS A 96 -25.63 6.62 -8.57
CA LYS A 96 -26.89 6.35 -9.26
C LYS A 96 -28.01 7.31 -8.89
N GLU A 97 -28.07 7.70 -7.64
CA GLU A 97 -29.21 8.42 -7.04
C GLU A 97 -28.84 9.84 -6.57
N GLY A 98 -27.55 10.18 -6.56
CA GLY A 98 -27.07 11.46 -6.01
C GLY A 98 -27.19 11.59 -4.49
N VAL A 99 -27.42 10.47 -3.78
CA VAL A 99 -27.63 10.48 -2.32
C VAL A 99 -26.30 10.29 -1.60
N VAL A 100 -25.89 11.30 -0.84
CA VAL A 100 -24.67 11.29 -0.03
C VAL A 100 -24.97 10.76 1.37
N ASN A 101 -24.26 9.71 1.79
CA ASN A 101 -24.21 9.33 3.20
C ASN A 101 -23.14 10.21 3.89
N PRO A 102 -23.48 11.01 4.94
CA PRO A 102 -22.55 11.93 5.57
C PRO A 102 -21.37 11.25 6.28
N ASP A 103 -21.52 9.99 6.68
CA ASP A 103 -20.51 9.24 7.42
C ASP A 103 -19.78 8.18 6.54
N SER A 104 -20.29 7.87 5.35
CA SER A 104 -19.70 6.89 4.45
C SER A 104 -19.86 7.32 3.00
N ASN A 105 -18.80 7.84 2.41
CA ASN A 105 -18.78 8.40 1.06
C ASN A 105 -17.36 8.37 0.47
N TYR A 106 -17.09 9.14 -0.60
CA TYR A 106 -15.74 9.20 -1.18
C TYR A 106 -14.66 9.71 -0.21
N CYS A 107 -15.03 10.53 0.78
CA CYS A 107 -14.08 11.11 1.74
C CYS A 107 -13.94 10.29 3.02
N PHE A 108 -15.03 9.67 3.48
CA PHE A 108 -15.13 9.02 4.79
C PHE A 108 -15.38 7.52 4.66
N GLY A 109 -14.75 6.78 5.57
CA GLY A 109 -14.81 5.33 5.68
C GLY A 109 -13.46 4.67 5.49
N GLU A 110 -13.40 3.38 5.75
CA GLU A 110 -12.19 2.56 5.74
C GLU A 110 -11.39 2.70 4.43
N GLY A 111 -10.07 2.85 4.55
CA GLY A 111 -9.14 3.10 3.45
C GLY A 111 -9.10 4.55 2.96
N GLY A 112 -10.01 5.42 3.44
CA GLY A 112 -10.05 6.85 3.13
C GLY A 112 -10.46 7.17 1.69
N ALA A 113 -10.18 8.39 1.25
CA ALA A 113 -10.60 8.91 -0.06
C ALA A 113 -9.96 8.18 -1.26
N GLY A 114 -8.84 7.51 -1.05
CA GLY A 114 -8.12 6.79 -2.11
C GLY A 114 -8.70 5.44 -2.49
N THR A 115 -9.48 4.80 -1.62
CA THR A 115 -9.89 3.39 -1.75
C THR A 115 -10.62 3.06 -3.05
N PHE A 116 -11.47 3.95 -3.52
CA PHE A 116 -12.25 3.78 -4.76
C PHE A 116 -11.73 4.65 -5.91
N SER A 117 -10.48 5.09 -5.82
CA SER A 117 -9.75 5.76 -6.90
C SER A 117 -8.94 4.75 -7.72
N ASP A 118 -8.21 5.22 -8.73
CA ASP A 118 -7.26 4.41 -9.48
C ASP A 118 -6.00 4.01 -8.67
N GLY A 119 -5.88 4.49 -7.45
CA GLY A 119 -4.81 4.11 -6.52
C GLY A 119 -3.42 4.50 -7.00
N LYS A 120 -3.28 5.71 -7.56
CA LYS A 120 -1.97 6.26 -7.93
C LYS A 120 -1.08 6.43 -6.70
N LEU A 121 0.12 5.86 -6.76
CA LEU A 121 1.09 5.85 -5.67
C LEU A 121 2.25 6.83 -5.89
N TYR A 122 2.14 7.69 -6.91
CA TYR A 122 3.20 8.63 -7.23
C TYR A 122 3.34 9.71 -6.16
N THR A 123 4.57 9.91 -5.69
CA THR A 123 4.92 10.99 -4.78
C THR A 123 6.20 11.69 -5.25
N ARG A 124 6.30 13.00 -5.00
CA ARG A 124 7.53 13.78 -5.18
C ARG A 124 8.34 13.86 -3.89
N SER A 125 7.79 13.38 -2.77
CA SER A 125 8.45 13.40 -1.47
C SER A 125 9.43 12.23 -1.37
N SER A 126 10.71 12.50 -1.61
CA SER A 126 11.79 11.51 -1.45
C SER A 126 12.71 11.82 -0.25
N LYS A 127 12.46 12.93 0.46
CA LYS A 127 13.34 13.42 1.52
C LYS A 127 12.97 12.94 2.92
N ARG A 128 11.75 12.43 3.12
CA ARG A 128 11.23 12.01 4.42
C ARG A 128 10.61 10.62 4.31
N GLY A 129 11.17 9.68 5.06
CA GLY A 129 10.72 8.28 5.07
C GLY A 129 11.19 7.45 3.87
N ASP A 130 11.12 6.13 4.01
CA ASP A 130 11.44 5.17 2.95
C ASP A 130 10.15 4.78 2.20
N ILE A 131 9.99 5.30 1.00
CA ILE A 131 8.85 4.98 0.12
C ILE A 131 8.81 3.48 -0.20
N ARG A 132 9.96 2.81 -0.24
CA ARG A 132 10.03 1.38 -0.53
C ARG A 132 9.35 0.57 0.56
N GLU A 133 9.44 0.97 1.84
CA GLU A 133 8.72 0.31 2.93
C GLU A 133 7.22 0.30 2.64
N VAL A 134 6.65 1.45 2.25
CA VAL A 134 5.22 1.55 1.91
C VAL A 134 4.84 0.66 0.74
N LEU A 135 5.64 0.66 -0.33
CA LEU A 135 5.36 -0.18 -1.51
C LEU A 135 5.47 -1.67 -1.20
N HIS A 136 6.48 -2.09 -0.44
CA HIS A 136 6.62 -3.49 -0.01
C HIS A 136 5.48 -3.92 0.92
N GLN A 137 5.00 -3.05 1.81
CA GLN A 137 3.80 -3.32 2.61
C GLN A 137 2.57 -3.52 1.72
N LEU A 138 2.35 -2.65 0.74
CA LEU A 138 1.22 -2.81 -0.18
C LEU A 138 1.30 -4.12 -0.97
N VAL A 139 2.50 -4.54 -1.41
CA VAL A 139 2.71 -5.85 -2.05
C VAL A 139 2.42 -6.99 -1.08
N ARG A 140 2.87 -6.90 0.18
CA ARG A 140 2.58 -7.88 1.24
C ARG A 140 1.07 -8.08 1.43
N PHE A 141 0.27 -7.04 1.25
CA PHE A 141 -1.18 -7.08 1.35
C PHE A 141 -1.92 -7.30 0.02
N GLY A 142 -1.22 -7.66 -1.05
CA GLY A 142 -1.82 -8.13 -2.29
C GLY A 142 -1.79 -7.17 -3.47
N ALA A 143 -1.05 -6.06 -3.38
CA ALA A 143 -0.78 -5.23 -4.55
C ALA A 143 0.18 -5.94 -5.51
N ASP A 144 0.10 -5.59 -6.81
CA ASP A 144 0.97 -6.14 -7.84
C ASP A 144 2.44 -5.80 -7.56
N PRO A 145 3.37 -6.77 -7.53
CA PRO A 145 4.80 -6.51 -7.33
C PRO A 145 5.42 -5.52 -8.33
N ASN A 146 4.83 -5.31 -9.48
CA ASN A 146 5.29 -4.31 -10.44
C ASN A 146 5.31 -2.89 -9.89
N ILE A 147 4.50 -2.57 -8.86
CA ILE A 147 4.54 -1.26 -8.19
C ILE A 147 5.91 -0.92 -7.60
N LEU A 148 6.75 -1.93 -7.32
CA LEU A 148 8.10 -1.74 -6.78
C LEU A 148 9.08 -1.16 -7.81
N ILE A 149 8.80 -1.38 -9.10
CA ILE A 149 9.70 -0.99 -10.19
C ILE A 149 9.09 0.05 -11.14
N ASP A 150 7.78 0.21 -11.17
CA ASP A 150 7.12 1.14 -12.06
C ASP A 150 7.42 2.60 -11.71
N ALA A 151 7.70 3.42 -12.70
CA ALA A 151 7.99 4.84 -12.53
C ALA A 151 6.77 5.64 -12.01
N HIS A 152 5.58 5.20 -12.36
CA HIS A 152 4.29 5.74 -11.94
C HIS A 152 3.37 4.62 -11.48
N PRO A 153 3.63 4.04 -10.30
CA PRO A 153 2.89 2.88 -9.83
C PRO A 153 1.44 3.24 -9.47
N HIS A 154 0.53 2.30 -9.72
CA HIS A 154 -0.87 2.37 -9.29
C HIS A 154 -1.37 0.96 -8.96
N ILE A 155 -2.36 0.86 -8.08
CA ILE A 155 -2.91 -0.44 -7.65
C ILE A 155 -4.16 -0.81 -8.46
N GLY A 156 -5.00 0.17 -8.78
CA GLY A 156 -6.30 -0.05 -9.40
C GLY A 156 -7.45 -0.09 -8.39
N SER A 157 -8.62 0.38 -8.83
CA SER A 157 -9.82 0.53 -7.99
C SER A 157 -10.48 -0.81 -7.62
N ASP A 158 -10.18 -1.87 -8.33
CA ASP A 158 -10.63 -3.24 -8.07
C ASP A 158 -9.80 -3.94 -6.99
N LYS A 159 -8.49 -3.68 -6.95
CA LYS A 159 -7.56 -4.33 -6.02
C LYS A 159 -7.37 -3.55 -4.71
N LEU A 160 -7.46 -2.23 -4.75
CA LEU A 160 -7.19 -1.42 -3.57
C LEU A 160 -8.11 -1.71 -2.38
N PRO A 161 -9.43 -1.96 -2.55
CA PRO A 161 -10.29 -2.42 -1.46
C PRO A 161 -9.83 -3.73 -0.81
N ILE A 162 -9.31 -4.67 -1.61
CA ILE A 162 -8.79 -5.96 -1.10
C ILE A 162 -7.52 -5.73 -0.27
N VAL A 163 -6.62 -4.86 -0.72
CA VAL A 163 -5.41 -4.50 0.03
C VAL A 163 -5.78 -3.86 1.37
N VAL A 164 -6.76 -2.96 1.39
CA VAL A 164 -7.26 -2.30 2.60
C VAL A 164 -7.85 -3.31 3.57
N GLU A 165 -8.67 -4.25 3.08
CA GLU A 165 -9.24 -5.33 3.88
C GLU A 165 -8.15 -6.25 4.47
N ASN A 166 -7.16 -6.62 3.68
CA ASN A 166 -6.04 -7.46 4.14
C ASN A 166 -5.23 -6.76 5.24
N ILE A 167 -5.02 -5.45 5.13
CA ILE A 167 -4.39 -4.65 6.20
C ILE A 167 -5.23 -4.69 7.47
N ARG A 168 -6.54 -4.45 7.38
CA ARG A 168 -7.46 -4.54 8.53
C ARG A 168 -7.38 -5.90 9.20
N ASN A 169 -7.51 -6.97 8.41
CA ASN A 169 -7.50 -8.34 8.94
C ASN A 169 -6.17 -8.63 9.67
N CYS A 170 -5.04 -8.24 9.09
CA CYS A 170 -3.75 -8.37 9.74
C CYS A 170 -3.69 -7.60 11.08
N ILE A 171 -4.22 -6.39 11.16
CA ILE A 171 -4.26 -5.61 12.41
C ILE A 171 -5.09 -6.33 13.47
N ILE A 172 -6.25 -6.87 13.10
CA ILE A 172 -7.15 -7.60 14.00
C ILE A 172 -6.52 -8.92 14.48
N GLU A 173 -5.87 -9.65 13.59
CA GLU A 173 -5.21 -10.95 13.90
C GLU A 173 -4.06 -10.81 14.90
N HIS A 174 -3.44 -9.65 14.99
CA HIS A 174 -2.30 -9.41 15.90
C HIS A 174 -2.71 -8.77 17.23
N GLY A 175 -4.00 -8.47 17.47
CA GLY A 175 -4.54 -7.97 18.75
C GLY A 175 -5.40 -6.76 18.65
#